data_2493a761654b1c4b9e73c7b127a4fe3b
#
_entry.id   2493a761654b1c4b9e73c7b127a4fe3b
#
_cell.length_a   1.000
_cell.length_b   1.000
_cell.length_c   1.000
_cell.angle_alpha   90.00
_cell.angle_beta   90.00
_cell.angle_gamma   90.00
#
_symmetry.space_group_name_H-M   'P 1'
#
loop_
_entity.id
_entity.type
_entity.pdbx_description
1 polymer ?
#
loop_
_entity_poly.entity_id
_entity_poly.type
_entity_poly.pdbx_seq_one_letter_code
_entity_poly.pdbx_strand_id
1 'polypeptide(L)'
;MKKLLLILFILSSFNSKATIHQIGVWGGYYQFVPSSITIQLGDTIQWEPYFGLLPTMLHTITSVNIPTGATAFDQVWQMPADTFFQYIPQVAGLYEYVCTPHIPNGMIGEFTVINGTTAINENNSNKELIKVTNILGRETKTQPLFYIYDDGTVEKRIVIE
;
A
#
# COMPACT_ATOMS: atom_id res chain seq x y z
N MET A 1 -23.59 -6.44 30.48
CA MET A 1 -23.68 -6.93 29.09
C MET A 1 -23.36 -5.85 28.05
N LYS A 2 -23.91 -4.61 28.14
CA LYS A 2 -23.61 -3.53 27.16
C LYS A 2 -22.11 -3.14 27.07
N LYS A 3 -21.36 -3.14 28.19
CA LYS A 3 -19.92 -2.82 28.22
C LYS A 3 -19.05 -3.92 27.60
N LEU A 4 -19.47 -5.19 27.73
CA LEU A 4 -18.76 -6.33 27.12
C LEU A 4 -18.90 -6.35 25.60
N LEU A 5 -20.06 -5.96 25.06
CA LEU A 5 -20.34 -5.82 23.63
C LEU A 5 -19.49 -4.72 22.99
N LEU A 6 -19.27 -3.61 23.72
CA LEU A 6 -18.44 -2.50 23.24
C LEU A 6 -16.96 -2.90 23.12
N ILE A 7 -16.45 -3.67 24.08
CA ILE A 7 -15.08 -4.21 24.06
C ILE A 7 -14.90 -5.20 22.90
N LEU A 8 -15.88 -6.05 22.63
CA LEU A 8 -15.86 -7.01 21.53
C LEU A 8 -15.83 -6.30 20.15
N PHE A 9 -16.55 -5.17 20.04
CA PHE A 9 -16.57 -4.36 18.82
C PHE A 9 -15.22 -3.65 18.55
N ILE A 10 -14.51 -3.22 19.60
CA ILE A 10 -13.18 -2.61 19.50
C ILE A 10 -12.13 -3.63 19.06
N LEU A 11 -12.24 -4.90 19.51
CA LEU A 11 -11.31 -5.98 19.15
C LEU A 11 -11.47 -6.48 17.71
N SER A 12 -12.60 -6.23 17.05
CA SER A 12 -12.85 -6.67 15.67
C SER A 12 -12.29 -5.73 14.59
N SER A 13 -11.73 -4.58 14.97
CA SER A 13 -11.41 -3.48 14.03
C SER A 13 -9.99 -3.49 13.46
N PHE A 14 -9.11 -4.45 13.82
CA PHE A 14 -7.70 -4.44 13.40
C PHE A 14 -7.32 -5.66 12.54
N ASN A 15 -7.93 -5.77 11.37
CA ASN A 15 -7.40 -6.67 10.33
C ASN A 15 -6.63 -5.88 9.27
N SER A 16 -5.53 -5.23 9.65
CA SER A 16 -4.54 -4.78 8.68
C SER A 16 -3.69 -5.97 8.27
N LYS A 17 -3.81 -6.43 7.04
CA LYS A 17 -2.94 -7.46 6.48
C LYS A 17 -1.77 -6.76 5.81
N ALA A 18 -0.59 -6.82 6.43
CA ALA A 18 0.66 -6.45 5.78
C ALA A 18 0.94 -7.42 4.62
N THR A 19 1.28 -6.88 3.47
CA THR A 19 1.62 -7.65 2.27
C THR A 19 3.14 -7.63 2.07
N ILE A 20 3.73 -8.76 1.64
CA ILE A 20 5.12 -8.82 1.20
C ILE A 20 5.15 -8.65 -0.31
N HIS A 21 5.86 -7.61 -0.77
CA HIS A 21 6.07 -7.30 -2.17
C HIS A 21 7.48 -7.72 -2.56
N GLN A 22 7.61 -8.61 -3.53
CA GLN A 22 8.87 -9.17 -3.96
C GLN A 22 9.49 -8.35 -5.08
N ILE A 23 10.81 -8.11 -4.98
CA ILE A 23 11.63 -7.48 -6.01
C ILE A 23 12.80 -8.42 -6.30
N GLY A 24 12.85 -8.92 -7.52
CA GLY A 24 13.93 -9.78 -7.96
C GLY A 24 15.21 -8.99 -8.24
N VAL A 25 16.35 -9.47 -7.73
CA VAL A 25 17.68 -8.97 -8.05
C VAL A 25 18.22 -9.80 -9.22
N TRP A 26 18.20 -9.21 -10.43
CA TRP A 26 18.66 -9.88 -11.64
C TRP A 26 20.09 -9.48 -12.00
N GLY A 27 21.05 -10.14 -11.38
CA GLY A 27 22.46 -9.80 -11.48
C GLY A 27 23.05 -9.86 -12.90
N GLY A 28 22.59 -10.82 -13.72
CA GLY A 28 23.08 -10.96 -15.09
C GLY A 28 22.67 -9.85 -16.06
N TYR A 29 21.63 -9.08 -15.72
CA TYR A 29 21.12 -7.96 -16.51
C TYR A 29 21.16 -6.62 -15.76
N TYR A 30 21.75 -6.59 -14.58
CA TYR A 30 21.85 -5.39 -13.74
C TYR A 30 20.51 -4.69 -13.50
N GLN A 31 19.51 -5.47 -13.10
CA GLN A 31 18.14 -4.95 -12.92
C GLN A 31 17.53 -5.39 -11.60
N PHE A 32 16.69 -4.51 -11.05
CA PHE A 32 15.67 -4.85 -10.06
C PHE A 32 14.34 -5.09 -10.79
N VAL A 33 13.64 -6.18 -10.47
CA VAL A 33 12.41 -6.57 -11.19
C VAL A 33 11.26 -6.86 -10.20
N PRO A 34 10.20 -6.06 -10.21
CA PRO A 34 10.02 -4.82 -10.98
C PRO A 34 10.96 -3.69 -10.51
N SER A 35 11.27 -2.75 -11.37
CA SER A 35 12.10 -1.59 -11.03
C SER A 35 11.33 -0.47 -10.30
N SER A 36 10.00 -0.49 -10.38
CA SER A 36 9.11 0.46 -9.68
C SER A 36 7.85 -0.24 -9.20
N ILE A 37 7.43 0.00 -7.95
CA ILE A 37 6.17 -0.49 -7.39
C ILE A 37 5.55 0.53 -6.44
N THR A 38 4.25 0.40 -6.21
CA THR A 38 3.53 1.13 -5.17
C THR A 38 3.01 0.17 -4.11
N ILE A 39 3.23 0.50 -2.85
CA ILE A 39 2.84 -0.30 -1.69
C ILE A 39 2.12 0.56 -0.65
N GLN A 40 1.50 -0.08 0.33
CA GLN A 40 0.86 0.61 1.45
C GLN A 40 1.80 0.70 2.66
N LEU A 41 1.60 1.71 3.49
CA LEU A 41 2.31 1.83 4.76
C LEU A 41 2.00 0.62 5.65
N GLY A 42 3.04 -0.04 6.14
CA GLY A 42 2.96 -1.30 6.88
C GLY A 42 3.22 -2.55 6.05
N ASP A 43 3.27 -2.43 4.72
CA ASP A 43 3.73 -3.52 3.86
C ASP A 43 5.25 -3.71 3.98
N THR A 44 5.72 -4.84 3.47
CA THR A 44 7.13 -5.20 3.45
C THR A 44 7.63 -5.29 2.01
N ILE A 45 8.76 -4.66 1.71
CA ILE A 45 9.54 -4.95 0.50
C ILE A 45 10.51 -6.09 0.81
N GLN A 46 10.56 -7.09 -0.07
CA GLN A 46 11.52 -8.17 -0.02
C GLN A 46 12.30 -8.27 -1.32
N TRP A 47 13.61 -8.05 -1.26
CA TRP A 47 14.50 -8.35 -2.38
C TRP A 47 14.94 -9.80 -2.30
N GLU A 48 14.96 -10.47 -3.44
CA GLU A 48 15.35 -11.89 -3.55
C GLU A 48 16.01 -12.17 -4.91
N PRO A 49 16.74 -13.27 -5.07
CA PRO A 49 17.31 -13.64 -6.37
C PRO A 49 16.22 -13.84 -7.43
N TYR A 50 16.32 -13.14 -8.56
CA TYR A 50 15.35 -13.25 -9.64
C TYR A 50 15.32 -14.68 -10.21
N PHE A 51 14.14 -15.31 -10.21
CA PHE A 51 13.95 -16.74 -10.55
C PHE A 51 14.82 -17.71 -9.74
N GLY A 52 15.24 -17.37 -8.54
CA GLY A 52 16.16 -18.19 -7.76
C GLY A 52 17.57 -18.27 -8.34
N LEU A 53 17.86 -17.48 -9.37
CA LEU A 53 19.18 -17.39 -9.97
C LEU A 53 20.07 -16.51 -9.10
N LEU A 54 20.95 -17.15 -8.39
CA LEU A 54 21.87 -16.49 -7.50
C LEU A 54 22.85 -15.61 -8.32
N PRO A 55 22.95 -14.29 -8.02
CA PRO A 55 23.93 -13.44 -8.69
C PRO A 55 25.35 -13.93 -8.43
N THR A 56 26.18 -13.99 -9.46
CA THR A 56 27.57 -14.45 -9.38
C THR A 56 28.57 -13.36 -9.03
N MET A 57 28.08 -12.13 -8.81
CA MET A 57 28.88 -10.95 -8.52
C MET A 57 28.26 -10.15 -7.38
N LEU A 58 29.06 -9.26 -6.81
CA LEU A 58 28.64 -8.36 -5.74
C LEU A 58 27.56 -7.39 -6.23
N HIS A 59 26.45 -7.34 -5.51
CA HIS A 59 25.41 -6.32 -5.63
C HIS A 59 25.22 -5.59 -4.31
N THR A 60 24.54 -4.46 -4.34
CA THR A 60 24.05 -3.79 -3.15
C THR A 60 22.58 -3.37 -3.34
N ILE A 61 21.88 -3.15 -2.25
CA ILE A 61 20.56 -2.56 -2.21
C ILE A 61 20.69 -1.34 -1.30
N THR A 62 21.03 -0.20 -1.89
CA THR A 62 21.45 1.00 -1.18
C THR A 62 20.45 2.12 -1.44
N SER A 63 19.77 2.62 -0.40
CA SER A 63 18.88 3.77 -0.50
C SER A 63 19.67 5.04 -0.83
N VAL A 64 19.18 5.85 -1.78
CA VAL A 64 19.84 7.10 -2.19
C VAL A 64 18.96 8.33 -1.94
N ASN A 65 17.65 8.20 -2.10
CA ASN A 65 16.69 9.24 -1.80
C ASN A 65 15.48 8.63 -1.09
N ILE A 66 15.17 9.12 0.11
CA ILE A 66 14.09 8.60 0.95
C ILE A 66 13.34 9.74 1.61
N PRO A 67 12.09 9.54 2.02
CA PRO A 67 11.31 10.56 2.73
C PRO A 67 11.98 11.00 4.04
N THR A 68 11.81 12.26 4.38
CA THR A 68 12.32 12.81 5.66
C THR A 68 11.75 12.01 6.83
N GLY A 69 12.63 11.54 7.71
CA GLY A 69 12.29 10.72 8.88
C GLY A 69 12.24 9.22 8.61
N ALA A 70 12.41 8.78 7.36
CA ALA A 70 12.57 7.37 7.04
C ALA A 70 13.97 6.86 7.43
N THR A 71 14.08 5.56 7.71
CA THR A 71 15.35 4.90 7.98
C THR A 71 16.01 4.50 6.66
N ALA A 72 17.27 4.90 6.46
CA ALA A 72 18.04 4.46 5.30
C ALA A 72 18.40 2.98 5.40
N PHE A 73 18.59 2.36 4.26
CA PHE A 73 19.07 0.98 4.15
C PHE A 73 20.25 0.88 3.19
N ASP A 74 21.18 -0.01 3.55
CA ASP A 74 22.37 -0.34 2.74
C ASP A 74 22.72 -1.80 3.00
N GLN A 75 22.25 -2.68 2.12
CA GLN A 75 22.49 -4.12 2.20
C GLN A 75 23.48 -4.55 1.13
N VAL A 76 24.60 -5.12 1.56
CA VAL A 76 25.49 -5.84 0.66
C VAL A 76 24.85 -7.17 0.31
N TRP A 77 24.74 -7.45 -0.99
CA TRP A 77 24.18 -8.67 -1.52
C TRP A 77 25.30 -9.52 -2.15
N GLN A 78 25.80 -10.48 -1.39
CA GLN A 78 26.91 -11.34 -1.83
C GLN A 78 26.59 -12.81 -1.60
N MET A 79 26.64 -13.57 -2.67
CA MET A 79 26.39 -15.01 -2.70
C MET A 79 27.38 -15.83 -1.88
N PRO A 80 26.98 -16.98 -1.33
CA PRO A 80 25.66 -17.65 -1.30
C PRO A 80 24.81 -17.33 -0.06
N ALA A 81 25.21 -16.36 0.76
CA ALA A 81 24.61 -16.11 2.08
C ALA A 81 23.29 -15.32 2.02
N ASP A 82 23.11 -14.50 0.99
CA ASP A 82 21.98 -13.57 0.93
C ASP A 82 20.82 -14.18 0.13
N THR A 83 19.90 -14.82 0.84
CA THR A 83 18.69 -15.40 0.23
C THR A 83 17.60 -14.39 0.04
N PHE A 84 17.47 -13.40 0.94
CA PHE A 84 16.57 -12.28 0.85
C PHE A 84 17.00 -11.15 1.79
N PHE A 85 16.57 -9.93 1.47
CA PHE A 85 16.61 -8.75 2.34
C PHE A 85 15.22 -8.15 2.45
N GLN A 86 14.80 -7.76 3.64
CA GLN A 86 13.48 -7.16 3.88
C GLN A 86 13.62 -5.76 4.47
N TYR A 87 12.72 -4.88 4.04
CA TYR A 87 12.58 -3.53 4.56
C TYR A 87 11.10 -3.20 4.75
N ILE A 88 10.76 -2.66 5.93
CA ILE A 88 9.42 -2.21 6.26
C ILE A 88 9.45 -0.68 6.39
N PRO A 89 8.96 0.05 5.38
CA PRO A 89 8.95 1.50 5.41
C PRO A 89 8.00 2.01 6.50
N GLN A 90 8.45 3.01 7.26
CA GLN A 90 7.68 3.62 8.34
C GLN A 90 7.11 5.00 7.95
N VAL A 91 7.47 5.52 6.78
CA VAL A 91 7.08 6.85 6.30
C VAL A 91 6.56 6.73 4.87
N ALA A 92 5.43 7.35 4.57
CA ALA A 92 4.90 7.42 3.22
C ALA A 92 5.76 8.35 2.34
N GLY A 93 5.87 8.02 1.05
CA GLY A 93 6.62 8.79 0.07
C GLY A 93 7.42 7.92 -0.90
N LEU A 94 8.24 8.56 -1.72
CA LEU A 94 9.10 7.91 -2.70
C LEU A 94 10.42 7.48 -2.07
N TYR A 95 10.82 6.25 -2.31
CA TYR A 95 12.10 5.66 -1.94
C TYR A 95 12.83 5.25 -3.22
N GLU A 96 14.00 5.81 -3.44
CA GLU A 96 14.89 5.45 -4.55
C GLU A 96 16.10 4.71 -4.01
N TYR A 97 16.52 3.66 -4.70
CA TYR A 97 17.66 2.84 -4.33
C TYR A 97 18.43 2.36 -5.56
N VAL A 98 19.68 1.98 -5.34
CA VAL A 98 20.61 1.59 -6.39
C VAL A 98 21.40 0.36 -6.00
N CYS A 99 21.96 -0.32 -6.99
CA CYS A 99 23.08 -1.20 -6.81
C CYS A 99 24.36 -0.40 -7.04
N THR A 100 25.08 -0.04 -5.97
CA THR A 100 26.23 0.90 -6.02
C THR A 100 27.27 0.53 -7.09
N PRO A 101 27.75 -0.74 -7.20
CA PRO A 101 28.73 -1.10 -8.23
C PRO A 101 28.18 -1.07 -9.65
N HIS A 102 26.84 -1.09 -9.83
CA HIS A 102 26.21 -1.21 -11.14
C HIS A 102 25.35 0.02 -11.52
N ILE A 103 25.54 1.17 -10.86
CA ILE A 103 24.92 2.44 -11.27
C ILE A 103 25.23 2.76 -12.75
N PRO A 104 26.49 2.59 -13.24
CA PRO A 104 26.78 2.87 -14.67
C PRO A 104 26.01 1.96 -15.65
N ASN A 105 25.54 0.81 -15.17
CA ASN A 105 24.74 -0.12 -15.95
C ASN A 105 23.22 0.14 -15.83
N GLY A 106 22.80 1.16 -15.08
CA GLY A 106 21.41 1.50 -14.88
C GLY A 106 20.69 0.61 -13.85
N MET A 107 21.39 -0.06 -12.94
CA MET A 107 20.77 -0.87 -11.90
C MET A 107 20.24 0.00 -10.76
N ILE A 108 19.06 0.56 -11.00
CA ILE A 108 18.33 1.46 -10.10
C ILE A 108 16.91 0.95 -9.90
N GLY A 109 16.30 1.29 -8.78
CA GLY A 109 14.91 0.95 -8.48
C GLY A 109 14.26 1.97 -7.57
N GLU A 110 12.93 1.93 -7.51
CA GLU A 110 12.15 2.79 -6.65
C GLU A 110 10.90 2.09 -6.12
N PHE A 111 10.38 2.56 -5.02
CA PHE A 111 9.04 2.23 -4.58
C PHE A 111 8.37 3.42 -3.92
N THR A 112 7.06 3.55 -4.16
CA THR A 112 6.24 4.57 -3.52
C THR A 112 5.40 3.96 -2.42
N VAL A 113 5.50 4.50 -1.22
CA VAL A 113 4.68 4.12 -0.07
C VAL A 113 3.52 5.11 0.05
N ILE A 114 2.31 4.61 -0.07
CA ILE A 114 1.10 5.40 0.17
C ILE A 114 0.55 5.11 1.56
N ASN A 115 -0.08 6.09 2.18
CA ASN A 115 -0.87 5.84 3.38
C ASN A 115 -1.98 4.88 3.01
N GLY A 116 -2.11 3.76 3.75
CA GLY A 116 -3.25 2.88 3.58
C GLY A 116 -4.52 3.70 3.79
N THR A 117 -5.22 3.97 2.71
CA THR A 117 -6.54 4.55 2.83
C THR A 117 -7.48 3.46 3.33
N THR A 118 -7.87 3.54 4.60
CA THR A 118 -9.18 3.03 5.04
C THR A 118 -10.29 3.95 4.48
N ALA A 119 -9.93 4.83 3.56
CA ALA A 119 -10.89 5.59 2.79
C ALA A 119 -11.57 4.62 1.82
N ILE A 120 -12.84 4.36 2.04
CA ILE A 120 -13.76 4.08 0.96
C ILE A 120 -13.34 5.02 -0.18
N ASN A 121 -12.83 4.48 -1.27
CA ASN A 121 -12.68 5.24 -2.48
C ASN A 121 -14.09 5.73 -2.81
N GLU A 122 -14.41 6.95 -2.42
CA GLU A 122 -15.47 7.67 -3.09
C GLU A 122 -14.96 7.84 -4.52
N ASN A 123 -15.17 6.79 -5.32
CA ASN A 123 -15.16 6.92 -6.75
C ASN A 123 -16.06 8.11 -7.04
N ASN A 124 -15.46 9.22 -7.42
CA ASN A 124 -16.14 10.38 -7.98
C ASN A 124 -16.61 10.00 -9.39
N SER A 125 -17.23 8.80 -9.51
CA SER A 125 -18.06 8.44 -10.64
C SER A 125 -19.28 9.32 -10.51
N ASN A 126 -19.73 9.92 -11.60
CA ASN A 126 -20.97 10.68 -11.70
C ASN A 126 -22.12 9.77 -11.27
N LYS A 127 -22.33 9.67 -9.94
CA LYS A 127 -23.41 8.89 -9.37
C LYS A 127 -24.71 9.60 -9.69
N GLU A 128 -25.59 8.94 -10.40
CA GLU A 128 -26.90 9.46 -10.67
C GLU A 128 -27.85 9.11 -9.53
N LEU A 129 -28.52 10.12 -8.97
CA LEU A 129 -29.48 9.93 -7.90
C LEU A 129 -30.74 9.25 -8.46
N ILE A 130 -30.99 8.01 -8.05
CA ILE A 130 -32.20 7.27 -8.48
C ILE A 130 -33.41 7.71 -7.67
N LYS A 131 -33.32 7.74 -6.35
CA LYS A 131 -34.45 8.09 -5.48
C LYS A 131 -34.03 8.54 -4.08
N VAL A 132 -34.95 9.24 -3.41
CA VAL A 132 -34.82 9.65 -2.01
C VAL A 132 -35.92 8.97 -1.20
N THR A 133 -35.54 8.27 -0.13
CA THR A 133 -36.49 7.53 0.72
C THR A 133 -36.31 7.87 2.19
N ASN A 134 -37.34 7.56 2.99
CA ASN A 134 -37.24 7.55 4.46
C ASN A 134 -36.71 6.17 4.95
N ILE A 135 -36.63 6.04 6.27
CA ILE A 135 -36.17 4.80 6.95
C ILE A 135 -37.05 3.57 6.62
N LEU A 136 -38.28 3.75 6.15
CA LEU A 136 -39.18 2.67 5.73
C LEU A 136 -39.10 2.39 4.21
N GLY A 137 -38.17 3.01 3.49
CA GLY A 137 -38.01 2.85 2.05
C GLY A 137 -39.09 3.57 1.21
N ARG A 138 -39.92 4.40 1.80
CA ARG A 138 -40.94 5.17 1.09
C ARG A 138 -40.34 6.47 0.58
N GLU A 139 -40.60 6.82 -0.67
CA GLU A 139 -40.21 8.12 -1.22
C GLU A 139 -40.80 9.27 -0.40
N THR A 140 -39.96 10.21 0.00
CA THR A 140 -40.37 11.31 0.89
C THR A 140 -39.38 12.47 0.84
N LYS A 141 -39.84 13.64 1.27
CA LYS A 141 -39.00 14.80 1.51
C LYS A 141 -38.79 15.06 3.02
N THR A 142 -39.37 14.22 3.88
CA THR A 142 -39.26 14.34 5.35
C THR A 142 -38.08 13.56 5.90
N GLN A 143 -37.31 14.16 6.76
CA GLN A 143 -36.10 13.62 7.35
C GLN A 143 -36.33 12.46 8.34
N PRO A 144 -35.34 11.55 8.51
CA PRO A 144 -34.05 11.48 7.82
C PRO A 144 -34.19 10.94 6.40
N LEU A 145 -33.39 11.47 5.47
CA LEU A 145 -33.43 11.13 4.06
C LEU A 145 -32.29 10.17 3.69
N PHE A 146 -32.63 9.14 2.92
CA PHE A 146 -31.67 8.22 2.30
C PHE A 146 -31.66 8.46 0.79
N TYR A 147 -30.52 8.86 0.26
CA TYR A 147 -30.25 9.07 -1.16
C TYR A 147 -29.68 7.79 -1.74
N ILE A 148 -30.39 7.19 -2.70
CA ILE A 148 -30.02 5.93 -3.36
C ILE A 148 -29.53 6.27 -4.75
N TYR A 149 -28.33 5.80 -5.09
CA TYR A 149 -27.68 6.08 -6.34
C TYR A 149 -27.67 4.83 -7.27
N ASP A 150 -27.38 5.03 -8.55
CA ASP A 150 -27.35 4.02 -9.61
C ASP A 150 -26.28 2.96 -9.40
N ASP A 151 -25.20 3.27 -8.68
CA ASP A 151 -24.14 2.33 -8.29
C ASP A 151 -24.49 1.45 -7.07
N GLY A 152 -25.73 1.58 -6.54
CA GLY A 152 -26.20 0.87 -5.35
C GLY A 152 -25.78 1.49 -4.02
N THR A 153 -25.04 2.62 -4.03
CA THR A 153 -24.69 3.31 -2.80
C THR A 153 -25.89 4.02 -2.18
N VAL A 154 -25.89 4.11 -0.84
CA VAL A 154 -26.94 4.78 -0.06
C VAL A 154 -26.29 5.77 0.88
N GLU A 155 -26.63 7.05 0.75
CA GLU A 155 -26.18 8.11 1.65
C GLU A 155 -27.32 8.56 2.57
N LYS A 156 -27.05 8.67 3.87
CA LYS A 156 -27.97 9.28 4.83
C LYS A 156 -27.63 10.76 4.99
N ARG A 157 -28.63 11.64 4.75
CA ARG A 157 -28.48 13.08 4.99
C ARG A 157 -29.45 13.55 6.05
N ILE A 158 -28.94 14.37 6.96
CA ILE A 158 -29.72 15.08 7.99
C ILE A 158 -29.41 16.56 7.78
N VAL A 159 -30.43 17.35 7.43
CA VAL A 159 -30.29 18.81 7.34
C VAL A 159 -30.61 19.35 8.72
N ILE A 160 -29.68 20.07 9.33
CA ILE A 160 -29.89 20.81 10.59
C ILE A 160 -30.26 22.24 10.18
N GLU A 161 -31.50 22.64 10.48
CA GLU A 161 -31.96 24.02 10.31
C GLU A 161 -31.44 24.90 11.46
#